data_2bd581f84f3a8a89e889d1ccdb96a7be
#
_entry.id   2bd581f84f3a8a89e889d1ccdb96a7be
#
_cell.length_a   1.000
_cell.length_b   1.000
_cell.length_c   1.000
_cell.angle_alpha   90.00
_cell.angle_beta   90.00
_cell.angle_gamma   90.00
#
_symmetry.space_group_name_H-M   'P 1'
#
loop_
_entity.id
_entity.type
_entity.pdbx_description
1 polymer ?
#
loop_
_entity_poly.entity_id
_entity_poly.type
_entity_poly.pdbx_seq_one_letter_code
_entity_poly.pdbx_strand_id
1 'polypeptide(L)'
;MPFSKGRRIVGALALVAAVFGLLLLAPEVANAKPNWTLDPANSTLTYQSVKKNTIVETNKIRNLSGTLTSDGAAKVTFDLNSVDTGIDLRNVRMRFLFFETFKFPTAEVTAKVDPAAFADLATKRRMSAHIPFRLSLHGVDKDLEANVVVTMITDSMVSIASEAPVAVHVEDFGLLPNIEKLQQAANVSSIVPTASVSFDFVFTADGAKPAAAPAVAAPADAGPVATDAGKTSFSDDECLNRFEVLSRTGAVYFRPASARLDEKSRPLLAEVVGVVGKCPKLKVEVSGHTDSDGSPTANKNLSERRAKAVADAIIAAGIPSAQITASGYGEEKPVAPNDTPKNKALNRRIEFSATPLAN
;
A
#
# COMPACT_ATOMS: atom_id res chain seq x y z
N MET A 1 58.09 74.48 -64.66
CA MET A 1 58.95 73.27 -64.62
C MET A 1 58.99 72.76 -63.19
N PRO A 2 59.07 71.51 -62.88
CA PRO A 2 58.18 70.43 -63.28
C PRO A 2 57.75 69.51 -62.02
N PHE A 3 56.82 68.66 -62.26
CA PHE A 3 56.66 67.27 -61.76
C PHE A 3 56.75 67.04 -60.25
N SER A 4 55.91 66.17 -59.57
CA SER A 4 55.49 64.85 -59.96
C SER A 4 54.59 64.25 -58.86
N LYS A 5 53.61 63.48 -59.28
CA LYS A 5 53.07 62.23 -58.71
C LYS A 5 52.70 62.23 -57.24
N GLY A 6 51.44 62.11 -56.80
CA GLY A 6 50.55 61.03 -57.08
C GLY A 6 50.84 59.77 -56.30
N ARG A 7 50.04 59.48 -55.29
CA ARG A 7 49.66 58.07 -55.02
C ARG A 7 48.46 57.95 -54.03
N ARG A 8 47.46 57.32 -54.53
CA ARG A 8 46.27 56.88 -53.85
C ARG A 8 46.62 56.00 -52.63
N ILE A 9 45.97 56.20 -51.52
CA ILE A 9 45.66 55.14 -50.56
C ILE A 9 44.17 55.20 -50.36
N VAL A 10 43.49 54.40 -51.15
CA VAL A 10 42.12 53.94 -50.93
C VAL A 10 42.27 52.57 -50.20
N GLY A 11 41.60 52.40 -49.12
CA GLY A 11 41.42 51.05 -48.58
C GLY A 11 41.87 50.87 -47.16
N ALA A 12 41.11 51.31 -46.17
CA ALA A 12 41.09 50.79 -44.82
C ALA A 12 39.94 51.40 -44.01
N LEU A 13 38.68 51.31 -44.51
CA LEU A 13 37.50 51.69 -43.67
C LEU A 13 36.27 50.88 -44.03
N ALA A 14 36.42 49.55 -44.25
CA ALA A 14 35.33 48.68 -44.56
C ALA A 14 35.43 47.33 -43.86
N LEU A 15 36.05 47.22 -42.67
CA LEU A 15 36.20 45.93 -41.97
C LEU A 15 35.95 45.98 -40.43
N VAL A 16 35.18 46.96 -39.94
CA VAL A 16 34.80 47.04 -38.48
C VAL A 16 33.32 47.01 -38.26
N ALA A 17 32.48 46.93 -39.31
CA ALA A 17 31.01 46.86 -39.15
C ALA A 17 30.41 45.46 -39.20
N ALA A 18 31.22 44.38 -39.27
CA ALA A 18 30.70 42.97 -39.39
C ALA A 18 30.91 42.11 -38.17
N VAL A 19 31.37 42.62 -37.01
CA VAL A 19 31.62 41.86 -35.79
C VAL A 19 30.61 42.18 -34.66
N PHE A 20 29.70 43.11 -34.85
CA PHE A 20 28.72 43.52 -33.81
C PHE A 20 27.30 43.00 -34.03
N GLY A 21 27.09 42.13 -35.02
CA GLY A 21 25.76 41.57 -35.36
C GLY A 21 25.52 40.12 -34.96
N LEU A 22 26.40 39.50 -34.16
CA LEU A 22 26.24 38.07 -33.76
C LEU A 22 26.32 37.91 -32.24
N LEU A 23 25.65 38.79 -31.50
CA LEU A 23 25.43 38.59 -30.09
C LEU A 23 23.93 38.46 -29.84
N LEU A 24 23.56 37.37 -29.13
CA LEU A 24 22.29 37.20 -28.44
C LEU A 24 21.12 36.61 -29.26
N LEU A 25 21.32 35.44 -29.80
CA LEU A 25 20.31 34.39 -29.72
C LEU A 25 20.88 33.32 -28.80
N ALA A 26 21.04 33.65 -27.52
CA ALA A 26 21.00 32.59 -26.49
C ALA A 26 19.60 31.94 -26.60
N PRO A 27 19.50 30.65 -26.83
CA PRO A 27 18.18 30.00 -26.68
C PRO A 27 17.70 30.37 -25.29
N GLU A 28 16.55 31.02 -25.18
CA GLU A 28 15.76 30.96 -23.94
C GLU A 28 15.64 29.47 -23.63
N VAL A 29 16.41 29.01 -22.67
CA VAL A 29 16.15 27.73 -22.03
C VAL A 29 14.80 27.95 -21.41
N ALA A 30 13.75 27.55 -22.12
CA ALA A 30 12.42 27.47 -21.57
C ALA A 30 12.60 26.67 -20.29
N ASN A 31 12.44 27.32 -19.12
CA ASN A 31 12.47 26.67 -17.82
C ASN A 31 11.30 25.68 -17.82
N ALA A 32 11.57 24.45 -18.26
CA ALA A 32 10.61 23.39 -18.20
C ALA A 32 10.20 23.30 -16.72
N LYS A 33 8.90 23.45 -16.46
CA LYS A 33 8.37 23.28 -15.10
C LYS A 33 8.83 21.92 -14.59
N PRO A 34 9.38 21.82 -13.37
CA PRO A 34 9.87 20.55 -12.84
C PRO A 34 8.72 19.55 -12.67
N ASN A 35 9.03 18.27 -12.79
CA ASN A 35 8.20 17.23 -12.22
C ASN A 35 8.45 17.18 -10.71
N TRP A 36 7.56 16.54 -9.98
CA TRP A 36 7.58 16.47 -8.53
C TRP A 36 7.42 15.04 -8.09
N THR A 37 8.20 14.64 -7.11
CA THR A 37 8.14 13.29 -6.51
C THR A 37 7.65 13.41 -5.06
N LEU A 38 6.74 12.54 -4.66
CA LEU A 38 6.22 12.49 -3.30
C LEU A 38 7.33 12.12 -2.32
N ASP A 39 7.46 12.90 -1.25
CA ASP A 39 8.34 12.63 -0.12
C ASP A 39 7.57 11.81 0.94
N PRO A 40 7.78 10.50 1.03
CA PRO A 40 7.02 9.65 1.94
C PRO A 40 7.32 9.90 3.41
N ALA A 41 8.49 10.47 3.74
CA ALA A 41 8.87 10.76 5.13
C ALA A 41 8.07 11.94 5.71
N ASN A 42 7.69 12.89 4.86
CA ASN A 42 6.93 14.08 5.23
C ASN A 42 5.46 14.02 4.79
N SER A 43 5.01 12.89 4.21
CA SER A 43 3.63 12.70 3.77
C SER A 43 2.85 11.82 4.74
N THR A 44 1.55 12.08 4.87
CA THR A 44 0.65 11.30 5.72
C THR A 44 -0.65 10.97 5.01
N LEU A 45 -1.15 9.75 5.25
CA LEU A 45 -2.49 9.32 4.91
C LEU A 45 -3.10 8.65 6.13
N THR A 46 -4.19 9.22 6.64
CA THR A 46 -4.96 8.68 7.76
C THR A 46 -6.40 8.41 7.35
N TYR A 47 -6.98 7.40 7.95
CA TYR A 47 -8.42 7.19 7.81
C TYR A 47 -9.03 6.83 9.16
N GLN A 48 -10.26 7.28 9.36
CA GLN A 48 -11.04 6.98 10.54
C GLN A 48 -12.12 5.97 10.20
N SER A 49 -12.29 5.00 11.09
CA SER A 49 -13.38 4.02 11.07
C SER A 49 -14.15 4.11 12.38
N VAL A 50 -15.45 3.82 12.32
CA VAL A 50 -16.33 3.86 13.51
C VAL A 50 -16.86 2.47 13.77
N LYS A 51 -16.63 1.95 14.99
CA LYS A 51 -17.19 0.69 15.45
C LYS A 51 -18.16 0.90 16.62
N LYS A 52 -19.10 -0.04 16.79
CA LYS A 52 -20.14 0.05 17.83
C LYS A 52 -20.87 1.40 17.81
N ASN A 53 -20.98 2.01 16.63
CA ASN A 53 -21.62 3.29 16.34
C ASN A 53 -21.01 4.54 17.05
N THR A 54 -20.06 4.37 17.94
CA THR A 54 -19.53 5.49 18.77
C THR A 54 -18.02 5.50 18.90
N ILE A 55 -17.33 4.38 18.67
CA ILE A 55 -15.89 4.29 18.89
C ILE A 55 -15.17 4.63 17.57
N VAL A 56 -14.55 5.80 17.54
CA VAL A 56 -13.72 6.24 16.40
C VAL A 56 -12.30 5.72 16.57
N GLU A 57 -11.77 5.12 15.53
CA GLU A 57 -10.39 4.64 15.46
C GLU A 57 -9.68 5.31 14.29
N THR A 58 -8.53 5.91 14.56
CA THR A 58 -7.69 6.51 13.52
C THR A 58 -6.57 5.55 13.13
N ASN A 59 -6.46 5.29 11.86
CA ASN A 59 -5.52 4.34 11.26
C ASN A 59 -4.70 5.06 10.19
N LYS A 60 -3.57 4.49 9.77
CA LYS A 60 -2.64 5.07 8.79
C LYS A 60 -2.30 4.07 7.70
N ILE A 61 -1.93 4.57 6.53
CA ILE A 61 -1.16 3.84 5.53
C ILE A 61 0.23 4.48 5.51
N ARG A 62 1.29 3.70 5.77
CA ARG A 62 2.64 4.24 5.99
C ARG A 62 3.45 4.43 4.72
N ASN A 63 3.35 3.47 3.78
CA ASN A 63 4.16 3.47 2.58
C ASN A 63 3.38 4.12 1.44
N LEU A 64 3.82 5.31 1.10
CA LEU A 64 3.24 6.15 0.06
C LEU A 64 4.30 6.39 -1.01
N SER A 65 3.88 6.48 -2.26
CA SER A 65 4.71 6.95 -3.37
C SER A 65 3.86 7.74 -4.35
N GLY A 66 4.46 8.63 -5.11
CA GLY A 66 3.67 9.41 -6.05
C GLY A 66 4.51 10.35 -6.89
N THR A 67 3.90 10.84 -7.95
CA THR A 67 4.47 11.82 -8.88
C THR A 67 3.42 12.85 -9.26
N LEU A 68 3.88 14.08 -9.51
CA LEU A 68 3.09 15.13 -10.12
C LEU A 68 3.92 15.68 -11.27
N THR A 69 3.43 15.52 -12.47
CA THR A 69 4.14 15.95 -13.69
C THR A 69 3.90 17.44 -13.99
N SER A 70 4.79 18.03 -14.76
CA SER A 70 4.74 19.44 -15.12
C SER A 70 3.47 19.84 -15.88
N ASP A 71 2.82 18.87 -16.53
CA ASP A 71 1.54 19.04 -17.24
C ASP A 71 0.32 18.83 -16.33
N GLY A 72 0.52 18.58 -15.03
CA GLY A 72 -0.52 18.48 -14.01
C GLY A 72 -1.11 17.07 -13.82
N ALA A 73 -0.52 16.02 -14.40
CA ALA A 73 -0.94 14.66 -14.07
C ALA A 73 -0.36 14.25 -12.70
N ALA A 74 -1.22 13.89 -11.77
CA ALA A 74 -0.88 13.44 -10.44
C ALA A 74 -1.23 11.96 -10.28
N LYS A 75 -0.33 11.22 -9.64
CA LYS A 75 -0.52 9.83 -9.26
C LYS A 75 0.04 9.60 -7.87
N VAL A 76 -0.75 9.02 -6.97
CA VAL A 76 -0.30 8.61 -5.64
C VAL A 76 -0.70 7.15 -5.41
N THR A 77 0.24 6.34 -5.01
CA THR A 77 0.06 4.91 -4.75
C THR A 77 0.24 4.64 -3.26
N PHE A 78 -0.65 3.85 -2.70
CA PHE A 78 -0.70 3.44 -1.30
C PHE A 78 -0.44 1.95 -1.19
N ASP A 79 0.61 1.54 -0.47
CA ASP A 79 0.85 0.12 -0.14
C ASP A 79 -0.07 -0.29 1.01
N LEU A 80 -1.12 -1.04 0.71
CA LEU A 80 -2.12 -1.48 1.69
C LEU A 80 -1.55 -2.49 2.70
N ASN A 81 -0.39 -3.12 2.40
CA ASN A 81 0.32 -3.96 3.37
C ASN A 81 0.92 -3.13 4.52
N SER A 82 1.11 -1.83 4.30
CA SER A 82 1.63 -0.89 5.29
C SER A 82 0.56 -0.29 6.22
N VAL A 83 -0.66 -0.85 6.21
CA VAL A 83 -1.73 -0.42 7.12
C VAL A 83 -1.27 -0.54 8.57
N ASP A 84 -1.49 0.54 9.32
CA ASP A 84 -1.15 0.64 10.72
C ASP A 84 -2.32 1.19 11.52
N THR A 85 -2.83 0.36 12.40
CA THR A 85 -3.96 0.65 13.30
C THR A 85 -3.51 0.80 14.76
N GLY A 86 -2.20 0.76 15.01
CA GLY A 86 -1.62 0.71 16.35
C GLY A 86 -1.79 -0.64 17.07
N ILE A 87 -2.42 -1.63 16.43
CA ILE A 87 -2.64 -2.96 16.98
C ILE A 87 -2.32 -3.99 15.92
N ASP A 88 -1.28 -4.79 16.13
CA ASP A 88 -0.75 -5.75 15.16
C ASP A 88 -1.81 -6.74 14.64
N LEU A 89 -2.60 -7.33 15.54
CA LEU A 89 -3.68 -8.24 15.16
C LEU A 89 -4.71 -7.55 14.25
N ARG A 90 -5.00 -6.27 14.50
CA ARG A 90 -5.90 -5.49 13.64
C ARG A 90 -5.25 -5.20 12.29
N ASN A 91 -3.95 -4.92 12.25
CA ASN A 91 -3.20 -4.75 11.00
C ASN A 91 -3.31 -6.01 10.13
N VAL A 92 -3.14 -7.17 10.71
CA VAL A 92 -3.31 -8.46 10.02
C VAL A 92 -4.75 -8.62 9.49
N ARG A 93 -5.77 -8.36 10.32
CA ARG A 93 -7.18 -8.42 9.90
C ARG A 93 -7.49 -7.44 8.76
N MET A 94 -6.97 -6.23 8.82
CA MET A 94 -7.14 -5.23 7.74
C MET A 94 -6.51 -5.72 6.44
N ARG A 95 -5.29 -6.24 6.47
CA ARG A 95 -4.62 -6.75 5.28
C ARG A 95 -5.37 -7.93 4.64
N PHE A 96 -5.74 -8.92 5.45
CA PHE A 96 -6.28 -10.18 4.93
C PHE A 96 -7.79 -10.19 4.76
N LEU A 97 -8.54 -9.60 5.71
CA LEU A 97 -9.99 -9.68 5.71
C LEU A 97 -10.64 -8.52 4.98
N PHE A 98 -10.04 -7.32 5.11
CA PHE A 98 -10.64 -6.13 4.54
C PHE A 98 -10.07 -5.83 3.16
N PHE A 99 -8.78 -5.53 3.07
CA PHE A 99 -8.15 -5.15 1.80
C PHE A 99 -7.85 -6.33 0.88
N GLU A 100 -7.77 -7.56 1.39
CA GLU A 100 -7.34 -8.75 0.66
C GLU A 100 -6.03 -8.47 -0.09
N THR A 101 -4.99 -7.97 0.61
CA THR A 101 -3.75 -7.44 0.01
C THR A 101 -2.97 -8.46 -0.80
N PHE A 102 -3.23 -9.75 -0.62
CA PHE A 102 -2.71 -10.83 -1.47
C PHE A 102 -3.24 -10.79 -2.91
N LYS A 103 -4.39 -10.11 -3.16
CA LYS A 103 -4.96 -9.85 -4.49
C LYS A 103 -4.80 -8.39 -4.90
N PHE A 104 -5.00 -7.50 -3.93
CA PHE A 104 -5.06 -6.06 -4.13
C PHE A 104 -4.04 -5.37 -3.18
N PRO A 105 -2.72 -5.48 -3.48
CA PRO A 105 -1.69 -4.98 -2.56
C PRO A 105 -1.64 -3.47 -2.46
N THR A 106 -2.19 -2.77 -3.45
CA THR A 106 -2.13 -1.31 -3.54
C THR A 106 -3.49 -0.69 -3.80
N ALA A 107 -3.67 0.55 -3.37
CA ALA A 107 -4.68 1.47 -3.87
C ALA A 107 -3.97 2.63 -4.58
N GLU A 108 -4.68 3.30 -5.48
CA GLU A 108 -4.11 4.35 -6.31
C GLU A 108 -5.08 5.52 -6.45
N VAL A 109 -4.55 6.74 -6.35
CA VAL A 109 -5.25 7.96 -6.71
C VAL A 109 -4.60 8.56 -7.95
N THR A 110 -5.41 8.90 -8.94
CA THR A 110 -5.00 9.65 -10.11
C THR A 110 -5.86 10.91 -10.25
N ALA A 111 -5.21 12.02 -10.61
CA ALA A 111 -5.89 13.28 -10.88
C ALA A 111 -5.21 14.01 -12.04
N LYS A 112 -5.97 14.87 -12.70
CA LYS A 112 -5.43 15.80 -13.70
C LYS A 112 -5.84 17.20 -13.29
N VAL A 113 -4.85 18.02 -12.94
CA VAL A 113 -5.05 19.41 -12.54
C VAL A 113 -4.52 20.34 -13.63
N ASP A 114 -5.15 21.50 -13.80
CA ASP A 114 -4.61 22.54 -14.68
C ASP A 114 -3.49 23.30 -13.95
N PRO A 115 -2.23 23.22 -14.42
CA PRO A 115 -1.15 23.97 -13.80
C PRO A 115 -1.35 25.49 -13.83
N ALA A 116 -2.16 26.01 -14.74
CA ALA A 116 -2.46 27.45 -14.80
C ALA A 116 -3.29 27.92 -13.59
N ALA A 117 -4.12 27.06 -13.02
CA ALA A 117 -4.88 27.36 -11.81
C ALA A 117 -3.98 27.66 -10.59
N PHE A 118 -2.71 27.22 -10.63
CA PHE A 118 -1.73 27.41 -9.55
C PHE A 118 -0.61 28.39 -9.92
N ALA A 119 -0.78 29.20 -10.98
CA ALA A 119 0.24 30.14 -11.43
C ALA A 119 0.68 31.14 -10.33
N ASP A 120 -0.25 31.54 -9.47
CA ASP A 120 -0.01 32.48 -8.36
C ASP A 120 0.56 31.81 -7.09
N LEU A 121 0.72 30.48 -7.07
CA LEU A 121 1.12 29.76 -5.86
C LEU A 121 2.49 30.19 -5.35
N ALA A 122 3.42 30.50 -6.26
CA ALA A 122 4.75 30.99 -5.89
C ALA A 122 4.68 32.32 -5.10
N THR A 123 3.74 33.18 -5.44
CA THR A 123 3.56 34.50 -4.81
C THR A 123 2.67 34.40 -3.57
N LYS A 124 1.52 33.74 -3.68
CA LYS A 124 0.52 33.62 -2.61
C LYS A 124 0.93 32.63 -1.51
N ARG A 125 1.84 31.71 -1.82
CA ARG A 125 2.37 30.64 -0.97
C ARG A 125 1.32 29.63 -0.50
N ARG A 126 0.03 29.94 -0.56
CA ARG A 126 -1.07 29.07 -0.17
C ARG A 126 -2.32 29.33 -1.00
N MET A 127 -2.96 28.28 -1.48
CA MET A 127 -4.17 28.34 -2.28
C MET A 127 -5.06 27.14 -1.96
N SER A 128 -6.41 27.35 -1.91
CA SER A 128 -7.37 26.25 -1.88
C SER A 128 -7.78 25.88 -3.31
N ALA A 129 -8.05 24.61 -3.51
CA ALA A 129 -8.53 24.09 -4.79
C ALA A 129 -9.52 22.94 -4.58
N HIS A 130 -10.45 22.80 -5.54
CA HIS A 130 -11.32 21.64 -5.65
C HIS A 130 -10.74 20.70 -6.70
N ILE A 131 -10.41 19.46 -6.31
CA ILE A 131 -9.71 18.51 -7.17
C ILE A 131 -10.58 17.26 -7.37
N PRO A 132 -11.10 17.04 -8.59
CA PRO A 132 -11.65 15.74 -8.96
C PRO A 132 -10.52 14.74 -9.15
N PHE A 133 -10.72 13.52 -8.66
CA PHE A 133 -9.73 12.45 -8.76
C PHE A 133 -10.42 11.09 -8.90
N ARG A 134 -9.68 10.12 -9.39
CA ARG A 134 -10.10 8.72 -9.44
C ARG A 134 -9.36 7.94 -8.37
N LEU A 135 -10.11 7.19 -7.55
CA LEU A 135 -9.61 6.21 -6.60
C LEU A 135 -9.80 4.81 -7.16
N SER A 136 -8.69 4.09 -7.34
CA SER A 136 -8.67 2.65 -7.60
C SER A 136 -8.43 1.91 -6.28
N LEU A 137 -9.43 1.18 -5.81
CA LEU A 137 -9.35 0.41 -4.57
C LEU A 137 -10.04 -0.95 -4.76
N HIS A 138 -9.41 -2.03 -4.32
CA HIS A 138 -9.94 -3.40 -4.39
C HIS A 138 -10.38 -3.81 -5.81
N GLY A 139 -9.68 -3.31 -6.85
CA GLY A 139 -9.97 -3.60 -8.26
C GLY A 139 -11.16 -2.82 -8.82
N VAL A 140 -11.69 -1.83 -8.11
CA VAL A 140 -12.79 -0.97 -8.56
C VAL A 140 -12.32 0.49 -8.61
N ASP A 141 -12.68 1.17 -9.69
CA ASP A 141 -12.39 2.60 -9.90
C ASP A 141 -13.62 3.44 -9.58
N LYS A 142 -13.44 4.52 -8.82
CA LYS A 142 -14.47 5.51 -8.53
C LYS A 142 -13.93 6.92 -8.69
N ASP A 143 -14.74 7.77 -9.30
CA ASP A 143 -14.48 9.19 -9.38
C ASP A 143 -15.01 9.85 -8.08
N LEU A 144 -14.12 10.58 -7.41
CA LEU A 144 -14.35 11.29 -6.16
C LEU A 144 -13.81 12.71 -6.29
N GLU A 145 -14.02 13.52 -5.26
CA GLU A 145 -13.54 14.90 -5.22
C GLU A 145 -13.03 15.27 -3.83
N ALA A 146 -12.08 16.18 -3.75
CA ALA A 146 -11.57 16.71 -2.51
C ALA A 146 -11.34 18.21 -2.59
N ASN A 147 -11.69 18.93 -1.52
CA ASN A 147 -11.18 20.28 -1.29
C ASN A 147 -9.82 20.17 -0.64
N VAL A 148 -8.82 20.77 -1.27
CA VAL A 148 -7.44 20.73 -0.81
C VAL A 148 -6.86 22.11 -0.60
N VAL A 149 -5.90 22.19 0.31
CA VAL A 149 -5.04 23.35 0.48
C VAL A 149 -3.67 22.99 -0.05
N VAL A 150 -3.21 23.74 -1.05
CA VAL A 150 -1.89 23.63 -1.61
C VAL A 150 -1.01 24.72 -0.99
N THR A 151 0.08 24.32 -0.34
CA THR A 151 1.01 25.23 0.34
C THR A 151 2.42 25.04 -0.21
N MET A 152 3.01 26.08 -0.73
CA MET A 152 4.42 26.09 -1.12
C MET A 152 5.30 26.28 0.12
N ILE A 153 5.89 25.19 0.60
CA ILE A 153 6.77 25.20 1.79
C ILE A 153 8.08 25.91 1.45
N THR A 154 8.70 25.48 0.35
CA THR A 154 9.87 26.12 -0.25
C THR A 154 9.65 26.22 -1.76
N ASP A 155 10.56 26.83 -2.52
CA ASP A 155 10.44 26.90 -3.98
C ASP A 155 10.57 25.53 -4.67
N SER A 156 11.03 24.53 -3.93
CA SER A 156 11.18 23.14 -4.39
C SER A 156 10.37 22.13 -3.57
N MET A 157 9.48 22.58 -2.69
CA MET A 157 8.68 21.70 -1.84
C MET A 157 7.26 22.23 -1.70
N VAL A 158 6.26 21.41 -1.99
CA VAL A 158 4.84 21.75 -1.90
C VAL A 158 4.09 20.69 -1.08
N SER A 159 3.20 21.13 -0.20
CA SER A 159 2.23 20.28 0.49
C SER A 159 0.86 20.40 -0.16
N ILE A 160 0.16 19.28 -0.30
CA ILE A 160 -1.22 19.18 -0.77
C ILE A 160 -2.00 18.44 0.32
N ALA A 161 -2.73 19.18 1.12
CA ALA A 161 -3.47 18.65 2.26
C ALA A 161 -4.98 18.70 2.03
N SER A 162 -5.72 17.69 2.49
CA SER A 162 -7.19 17.74 2.49
C SER A 162 -7.67 18.84 3.44
N GLU A 163 -8.56 19.73 2.97
CA GLU A 163 -9.18 20.77 3.79
C GLU A 163 -10.24 20.20 4.75
N ALA A 164 -10.90 19.15 4.29
CA ALA A 164 -11.84 18.34 5.08
C ALA A 164 -11.63 16.85 4.75
N PRO A 165 -12.02 15.94 5.65
CA PRO A 165 -11.94 14.51 5.37
C PRO A 165 -12.79 14.13 4.14
N VAL A 166 -12.25 13.28 3.28
CA VAL A 166 -12.96 12.69 2.16
C VAL A 166 -13.71 11.46 2.64
N ALA A 167 -15.02 11.40 2.40
CA ALA A 167 -15.81 10.21 2.71
C ALA A 167 -15.58 9.13 1.64
N VAL A 168 -15.16 7.94 2.06
CA VAL A 168 -15.01 6.77 1.21
C VAL A 168 -16.01 5.71 1.65
N HIS A 169 -17.02 5.48 0.82
CA HIS A 169 -18.05 4.46 1.07
C HIS A 169 -17.52 3.10 0.60
N VAL A 170 -17.37 2.15 1.51
CA VAL A 170 -16.76 0.85 1.22
C VAL A 170 -17.62 -0.01 0.29
N GLU A 171 -18.92 0.24 0.23
CA GLU A 171 -19.86 -0.41 -0.68
C GLU A 171 -19.55 -0.10 -2.15
N ASP A 172 -19.05 1.10 -2.44
CA ASP A 172 -18.64 1.51 -3.79
C ASP A 172 -17.50 0.64 -4.35
N PHE A 173 -16.75 -0.01 -3.49
CA PHE A 173 -15.60 -0.86 -3.82
C PHE A 173 -15.86 -2.34 -3.57
N GLY A 174 -17.12 -2.74 -3.36
CA GLY A 174 -17.49 -4.14 -3.12
C GLY A 174 -16.99 -4.70 -1.78
N LEU A 175 -16.66 -3.85 -0.81
CA LEU A 175 -16.02 -4.24 0.46
C LEU A 175 -17.02 -4.50 1.61
N LEU A 176 -18.34 -4.39 1.40
CA LEU A 176 -19.34 -4.71 2.45
C LEU A 176 -19.19 -6.12 3.02
N PRO A 177 -18.99 -7.20 2.22
CA PRO A 177 -18.79 -8.53 2.78
C PRO A 177 -17.51 -8.63 3.64
N ASN A 178 -16.51 -7.78 3.37
CA ASN A 178 -15.26 -7.75 4.10
C ASN A 178 -15.42 -7.02 5.46
N ILE A 179 -16.32 -6.04 5.55
CA ILE A 179 -16.76 -5.47 6.84
C ILE A 179 -17.39 -6.55 7.72
N GLU A 180 -18.27 -7.39 7.18
CA GLU A 180 -18.88 -8.50 7.93
C GLU A 180 -17.83 -9.49 8.48
N LYS A 181 -16.81 -9.83 7.65
CA LYS A 181 -15.68 -10.67 8.10
C LYS A 181 -14.91 -10.02 9.25
N LEU A 182 -14.67 -8.70 9.18
CA LEU A 182 -14.01 -7.95 10.26
C LEU A 182 -14.84 -7.94 11.54
N GLN A 183 -16.16 -7.71 11.44
CA GLN A 183 -17.08 -7.72 12.59
C GLN A 183 -17.05 -9.08 13.31
N GLN A 184 -17.13 -10.16 12.55
CA GLN A 184 -17.05 -11.52 13.08
C GLN A 184 -15.70 -11.79 13.75
N ALA A 185 -14.58 -11.47 13.06
CA ALA A 185 -13.23 -11.70 13.58
C ALA A 185 -12.90 -10.85 14.81
N ALA A 186 -13.46 -9.65 14.91
CA ALA A 186 -13.22 -8.73 16.01
C ALA A 186 -14.27 -8.86 17.14
N ASN A 187 -15.30 -9.72 16.95
CA ASN A 187 -16.46 -9.84 17.85
C ASN A 187 -17.10 -8.47 18.19
N VAL A 188 -17.35 -7.66 17.14
CA VAL A 188 -18.01 -6.36 17.28
C VAL A 188 -19.36 -6.36 16.57
N SER A 189 -20.33 -5.68 17.15
CA SER A 189 -21.71 -5.65 16.65
C SER A 189 -21.88 -4.85 15.38
N SER A 190 -21.05 -3.83 15.15
CA SER A 190 -21.12 -2.99 13.96
C SER A 190 -19.79 -2.31 13.65
N ILE A 191 -19.53 -2.12 12.35
CA ILE A 191 -18.52 -1.21 11.80
C ILE A 191 -19.24 -0.39 10.74
N VAL A 192 -19.14 0.94 10.83
CA VAL A 192 -19.78 1.82 9.85
C VAL A 192 -19.09 1.65 8.49
N PRO A 193 -19.85 1.43 7.40
CA PRO A 193 -19.29 1.14 6.08
C PRO A 193 -18.80 2.40 5.33
N THR A 194 -18.28 3.37 6.08
CA THR A 194 -17.73 4.61 5.54
C THR A 194 -16.47 4.96 6.31
N ALA A 195 -15.40 5.27 5.61
CA ALA A 195 -14.17 5.78 6.17
C ALA A 195 -14.03 7.28 5.88
N SER A 196 -13.60 8.06 6.87
CA SER A 196 -13.23 9.47 6.70
C SER A 196 -11.72 9.54 6.48
N VAL A 197 -11.29 9.91 5.28
CA VAL A 197 -9.87 9.90 4.86
C VAL A 197 -9.32 11.32 4.86
N SER A 198 -8.19 11.53 5.54
CA SER A 198 -7.43 12.79 5.52
C SER A 198 -6.01 12.53 5.06
N PHE A 199 -5.45 13.46 4.33
CA PHE A 199 -4.09 13.35 3.82
C PHE A 199 -3.35 14.71 3.86
N ASP A 200 -2.03 14.62 3.91
CA ASP A 200 -1.10 15.69 3.64
C ASP A 200 0.06 15.07 2.84
N PHE A 201 0.12 15.38 1.54
CA PHE A 201 1.11 14.86 0.62
C PHE A 201 2.13 15.94 0.31
N VAL A 202 3.37 15.70 0.70
CA VAL A 202 4.48 16.58 0.42
C VAL A 202 5.21 16.10 -0.83
N PHE A 203 5.38 17.00 -1.79
CA PHE A 203 6.11 16.74 -3.03
C PHE A 203 7.35 17.62 -3.11
N THR A 204 8.45 17.06 -3.61
CA THR A 204 9.70 17.74 -3.89
C THR A 204 9.95 17.79 -5.39
N ALA A 205 10.40 18.93 -5.89
CA ALA A 205 10.75 19.11 -7.30
C ALA A 205 11.94 18.22 -7.67
N ASP A 206 11.87 17.55 -8.82
CA ASP A 206 12.95 16.71 -9.32
C ASP A 206 14.23 17.53 -9.52
N GLY A 207 15.37 16.98 -9.08
CA GLY A 207 16.66 17.66 -9.12
C GLY A 207 16.91 18.66 -7.97
N ALA A 208 15.94 18.88 -7.08
CA ALA A 208 16.17 19.68 -5.89
C ALA A 208 17.02 18.91 -4.88
N LYS A 209 18.06 19.56 -4.33
CA LYS A 209 18.79 19.02 -3.19
C LYS A 209 17.82 18.95 -2.01
N PRO A 210 17.71 17.82 -1.27
CA PRO A 210 16.84 17.73 -0.12
C PRO A 210 17.15 18.88 0.84
N ALA A 211 16.23 19.82 0.97
CA ALA A 211 16.28 20.80 2.04
C ALA A 211 15.94 20.03 3.33
N ALA A 212 16.76 20.20 4.36
CA ALA A 212 16.39 19.73 5.68
C ALA A 212 15.03 20.34 6.00
N ALA A 213 13.98 19.50 6.07
CA ALA A 213 12.66 19.95 6.45
C ALA A 213 12.78 20.65 7.83
N PRO A 214 12.15 21.81 8.04
CA PRO A 214 12.01 22.33 9.38
C PRO A 214 11.35 21.25 10.20
N ALA A 215 11.98 20.82 11.28
CA ALA A 215 11.42 19.84 12.19
C ALA A 215 10.10 20.37 12.72
N VAL A 216 8.99 19.98 12.09
CA VAL A 216 7.67 20.14 12.68
C VAL A 216 7.68 19.21 13.88
N ALA A 217 7.69 19.80 15.08
CA ALA A 217 7.66 19.04 16.32
C ALA A 217 6.47 18.09 16.24
N ALA A 218 6.77 16.79 16.12
CA ALA A 218 5.76 15.76 16.28
C ALA A 218 5.09 15.98 17.64
N PRO A 219 3.75 15.81 17.76
CA PRO A 219 3.10 15.83 19.04
C PRO A 219 3.82 14.84 19.97
N ALA A 220 4.23 15.32 21.16
CA ALA A 220 5.10 14.60 22.10
C ALA A 220 4.44 13.40 22.79
N ASP A 221 3.45 12.76 22.16
CA ASP A 221 2.70 11.66 22.77
C ASP A 221 2.51 10.44 21.86
N ALA A 222 3.36 10.29 20.84
CA ALA A 222 3.51 9.03 20.13
C ALA A 222 4.73 8.29 20.71
N GLY A 223 4.50 7.48 21.73
CA GLY A 223 5.46 6.47 22.16
C GLY A 223 5.91 5.65 20.94
N PRO A 224 7.12 5.05 20.95
CA PRO A 224 7.65 4.33 19.79
C PRO A 224 6.67 3.22 19.40
N VAL A 225 5.90 3.44 18.34
CA VAL A 225 5.08 2.39 17.74
C VAL A 225 6.07 1.44 17.08
N ALA A 226 6.30 0.30 17.74
CA ALA A 226 7.12 -0.77 17.21
C ALA A 226 6.47 -1.25 15.90
N THR A 227 7.05 -0.87 14.78
CA THR A 227 6.71 -1.45 13.49
C THR A 227 7.21 -2.90 13.48
N ASP A 228 6.40 -3.84 12.99
CA ASP A 228 6.78 -5.26 12.82
C ASP A 228 8.12 -5.44 12.08
N ALA A 229 8.54 -4.46 11.28
CA ALA A 229 9.79 -4.48 10.54
C ALA A 229 11.04 -4.51 11.42
N GLY A 230 10.94 -4.12 12.70
CA GLY A 230 12.06 -4.13 13.66
C GLY A 230 11.98 -5.23 14.72
N LYS A 231 10.85 -5.95 14.85
CA LYS A 231 10.73 -7.04 15.82
C LYS A 231 11.39 -8.30 15.29
N THR A 232 12.38 -8.80 16.00
CA THR A 232 13.05 -10.08 15.71
C THR A 232 12.21 -11.29 16.14
N SER A 233 11.30 -11.12 17.13
CA SER A 233 10.37 -12.15 17.60
C SER A 233 9.06 -11.53 18.11
N PHE A 234 7.97 -12.30 18.04
CA PHE A 234 6.69 -11.96 18.67
C PHE A 234 6.57 -12.59 20.05
N SER A 235 5.67 -12.05 20.90
CA SER A 235 5.25 -12.75 22.12
C SER A 235 4.41 -13.99 21.77
N ASP A 236 4.29 -14.94 22.70
CA ASP A 236 3.52 -16.16 22.47
C ASP A 236 2.04 -15.84 22.16
N ASP A 237 1.45 -14.87 22.86
CA ASP A 237 0.07 -14.41 22.60
C ASP A 237 -0.09 -13.73 21.22
N GLU A 238 0.88 -12.91 20.82
CA GLU A 238 0.89 -12.33 19.46
C GLU A 238 0.96 -13.43 18.40
N CYS A 239 1.78 -14.44 18.61
CA CYS A 239 1.92 -15.58 17.72
C CYS A 239 0.61 -16.36 17.59
N LEU A 240 -0.01 -16.75 18.71
CA LEU A 240 -1.29 -17.49 18.71
C LEU A 240 -2.40 -16.72 18.02
N ASN A 241 -2.53 -15.45 18.32
CA ASN A 241 -3.53 -14.57 17.69
C ASN A 241 -3.32 -14.44 16.16
N ARG A 242 -2.06 -14.36 15.70
CA ARG A 242 -1.74 -14.28 14.27
C ARG A 242 -2.07 -15.57 13.54
N PHE A 243 -1.78 -16.73 14.14
CA PHE A 243 -2.15 -18.02 13.57
C PHE A 243 -3.67 -18.23 13.48
N GLU A 244 -4.42 -17.82 14.50
CA GLU A 244 -5.88 -17.87 14.46
C GLU A 244 -6.45 -17.05 13.29
N VAL A 245 -5.92 -15.85 13.08
CA VAL A 245 -6.33 -15.00 11.94
C VAL A 245 -5.97 -15.66 10.62
N LEU A 246 -4.75 -16.15 10.45
CA LEU A 246 -4.30 -16.80 9.21
C LEU A 246 -5.17 -18.03 8.89
N SER A 247 -5.56 -18.83 9.89
CA SER A 247 -6.44 -19.98 9.73
C SER A 247 -7.83 -19.62 9.24
N ARG A 248 -8.38 -18.50 9.73
CA ARG A 248 -9.75 -18.08 9.39
C ARG A 248 -9.85 -17.32 8.07
N THR A 249 -8.75 -16.76 7.58
CA THR A 249 -8.76 -15.77 6.49
C THR A 249 -8.04 -16.22 5.25
N GLY A 250 -7.12 -17.16 5.38
CA GLY A 250 -6.27 -17.58 4.30
C GLY A 250 -6.86 -18.76 3.54
N ALA A 251 -7.32 -18.54 2.31
CA ALA A 251 -7.59 -19.67 1.41
C ALA A 251 -6.29 -20.12 0.75
N VAL A 252 -5.79 -21.29 1.12
CA VAL A 252 -4.75 -21.98 0.36
C VAL A 252 -5.40 -22.64 -0.85
N TYR A 253 -5.02 -22.21 -2.04
CA TYR A 253 -5.54 -22.71 -3.29
C TYR A 253 -4.69 -23.87 -3.80
N PHE A 254 -5.37 -24.89 -4.28
CA PHE A 254 -4.75 -26.04 -4.96
C PHE A 254 -5.28 -26.13 -6.38
N ARG A 255 -4.52 -26.74 -7.27
CA ARG A 255 -5.04 -27.12 -8.58
C ARG A 255 -6.20 -28.12 -8.44
N PRO A 256 -7.19 -28.11 -9.33
CA PRO A 256 -8.36 -29.00 -9.26
C PRO A 256 -7.97 -30.46 -8.98
N ALA A 257 -8.66 -31.12 -8.06
CA ALA A 257 -8.45 -32.52 -7.65
C ALA A 257 -7.00 -32.88 -7.27
N SER A 258 -6.19 -31.92 -6.82
CA SER A 258 -4.76 -32.08 -6.57
C SER A 258 -4.35 -31.53 -5.20
N ALA A 259 -3.19 -31.98 -4.72
CA ALA A 259 -2.46 -31.36 -3.62
C ALA A 259 -1.36 -30.38 -4.08
N ARG A 260 -1.27 -30.11 -5.39
CA ARG A 260 -0.31 -29.12 -5.91
C ARG A 260 -0.81 -27.73 -5.62
N LEU A 261 0.01 -26.93 -4.92
CA LEU A 261 -0.28 -25.54 -4.62
C LEU A 261 -0.44 -24.71 -5.90
N ASP A 262 -1.45 -23.85 -5.90
CA ASP A 262 -1.63 -22.82 -6.92
C ASP A 262 -0.77 -21.60 -6.59
N GLU A 263 -0.31 -20.88 -7.60
CA GLU A 263 0.51 -19.67 -7.41
C GLU A 263 -0.19 -18.59 -6.62
N LYS A 264 -1.53 -18.56 -6.66
CA LYS A 264 -2.36 -17.64 -5.85
C LYS A 264 -2.16 -17.82 -4.34
N SER A 265 -1.61 -18.97 -3.90
CA SER A 265 -1.30 -19.20 -2.48
C SER A 265 0.03 -18.60 -2.04
N ARG A 266 0.92 -18.19 -2.96
CA ARG A 266 2.27 -17.68 -2.62
C ARG A 266 2.27 -16.51 -1.65
N PRO A 267 1.43 -15.44 -1.83
CA PRO A 267 1.43 -14.32 -0.92
C PRO A 267 1.04 -14.73 0.51
N LEU A 268 0.01 -15.57 0.64
CA LEU A 268 -0.41 -16.08 1.96
C LEU A 268 0.67 -16.93 2.61
N LEU A 269 1.33 -17.82 1.85
CA LEU A 269 2.41 -18.65 2.39
C LEU A 269 3.61 -17.81 2.82
N ALA A 270 3.94 -16.73 2.12
CA ALA A 270 4.98 -15.80 2.52
C ALA A 270 4.66 -15.13 3.87
N GLU A 271 3.39 -14.76 4.09
CA GLU A 271 2.94 -14.22 5.38
C GLU A 271 3.00 -15.27 6.50
N VAL A 272 2.56 -16.50 6.22
CA VAL A 272 2.69 -17.61 7.19
C VAL A 272 4.15 -17.79 7.58
N VAL A 273 5.07 -17.84 6.61
CA VAL A 273 6.51 -17.94 6.84
C VAL A 273 7.02 -16.76 7.68
N GLY A 274 6.58 -15.52 7.37
CA GLY A 274 6.95 -14.32 8.12
C GLY A 274 6.48 -14.35 9.58
N VAL A 275 5.29 -14.90 9.84
CA VAL A 275 4.80 -15.08 11.21
C VAL A 275 5.54 -16.21 11.92
N VAL A 276 5.66 -17.40 11.29
CA VAL A 276 6.32 -18.56 11.89
C VAL A 276 7.78 -18.25 12.23
N GLY A 277 8.50 -17.56 11.35
CA GLY A 277 9.89 -17.16 11.57
C GLY A 277 10.09 -16.24 12.77
N LYS A 278 9.05 -15.48 13.15
CA LYS A 278 9.06 -14.60 14.34
C LYS A 278 8.51 -15.30 15.60
N CYS A 279 8.09 -16.56 15.49
CA CYS A 279 7.50 -17.36 16.56
C CYS A 279 8.36 -18.62 16.87
N PRO A 280 9.65 -18.52 17.21
CA PRO A 280 10.57 -19.67 17.30
C PRO A 280 10.23 -20.65 18.43
N LYS A 281 9.41 -20.23 19.39
CA LYS A 281 9.00 -21.07 20.56
C LYS A 281 7.70 -21.82 20.33
N LEU A 282 7.10 -21.71 19.15
CA LEU A 282 5.83 -22.36 18.84
C LEU A 282 6.04 -23.46 17.80
N LYS A 283 5.34 -24.58 18.01
CA LYS A 283 5.12 -25.62 17.02
C LYS A 283 3.85 -25.31 16.25
N VAL A 284 3.93 -25.32 14.93
CA VAL A 284 2.81 -25.01 14.04
C VAL A 284 2.31 -26.29 13.41
N GLU A 285 1.02 -26.57 13.55
CA GLU A 285 0.33 -27.62 12.82
C GLU A 285 -0.39 -27.01 11.62
N VAL A 286 -0.18 -27.61 10.45
CA VAL A 286 -0.93 -27.37 9.22
C VAL A 286 -1.98 -28.45 9.09
N SER A 287 -3.26 -28.09 9.20
CA SER A 287 -4.40 -29.00 9.19
C SER A 287 -5.18 -28.90 7.89
N GLY A 288 -5.35 -30.03 7.18
CA GLY A 288 -6.10 -30.10 5.93
C GLY A 288 -7.51 -30.64 6.15
N HIS A 289 -8.49 -30.03 5.46
CA HIS A 289 -9.90 -30.41 5.52
C HIS A 289 -10.52 -30.53 4.13
N THR A 290 -11.57 -31.34 4.00
CA THR A 290 -12.41 -31.47 2.81
C THR A 290 -13.87 -31.22 3.16
N ASP A 291 -14.71 -31.10 2.16
CA ASP A 291 -16.14 -31.34 2.30
C ASP A 291 -16.42 -32.85 2.29
N SER A 292 -17.72 -33.21 2.37
CA SER A 292 -18.19 -34.59 2.39
C SER A 292 -18.36 -35.24 1.01
N ASP A 293 -17.89 -34.57 -0.06
CA ASP A 293 -17.96 -35.18 -1.40
C ASP A 293 -16.84 -36.22 -1.55
N GLY A 294 -17.20 -37.44 -1.93
CA GLY A 294 -16.28 -38.57 -2.10
C GLY A 294 -16.30 -39.58 -0.93
N SER A 295 -15.32 -40.48 -0.89
CA SER A 295 -15.20 -41.41 0.23
C SER A 295 -14.38 -40.80 1.39
N PRO A 296 -14.70 -41.12 2.65
CA PRO A 296 -13.95 -40.63 3.82
C PRO A 296 -12.46 -40.92 3.73
N THR A 297 -12.06 -42.09 3.22
CA THR A 297 -10.66 -42.48 3.03
C THR A 297 -9.97 -41.60 1.96
N ALA A 298 -10.66 -41.34 0.86
CA ALA A 298 -10.10 -40.45 -0.20
C ALA A 298 -9.96 -39.02 0.32
N ASN A 299 -10.94 -38.52 1.09
CA ASN A 299 -10.92 -37.19 1.71
C ASN A 299 -9.80 -37.07 2.75
N LYS A 300 -9.60 -38.08 3.57
CA LYS A 300 -8.51 -38.16 4.54
C LYS A 300 -7.14 -38.05 3.81
N ASN A 301 -6.92 -38.91 2.84
CA ASN A 301 -5.68 -38.93 2.07
C ASN A 301 -5.44 -37.63 1.28
N LEU A 302 -6.48 -37.01 0.70
CA LEU A 302 -6.35 -35.74 -0.03
C LEU A 302 -5.97 -34.59 0.93
N SER A 303 -6.65 -34.51 2.07
CA SER A 303 -6.40 -33.46 3.07
C SER A 303 -4.99 -33.57 3.65
N GLU A 304 -4.51 -34.79 3.92
CA GLU A 304 -3.15 -35.05 4.39
C GLU A 304 -2.08 -34.61 3.37
N ARG A 305 -2.24 -35.02 2.10
CA ARG A 305 -1.33 -34.57 1.04
C ARG A 305 -1.33 -33.04 0.86
N ARG A 306 -2.48 -32.38 1.02
CA ARG A 306 -2.58 -30.91 0.94
C ARG A 306 -1.89 -30.24 2.11
N ALA A 307 -2.13 -30.71 3.34
CA ALA A 307 -1.44 -30.20 4.53
C ALA A 307 0.07 -30.36 4.42
N LYS A 308 0.52 -31.55 3.96
CA LYS A 308 1.95 -31.81 3.72
C LYS A 308 2.54 -30.87 2.66
N ALA A 309 1.88 -30.62 1.56
CA ALA A 309 2.38 -29.73 0.52
C ALA A 309 2.56 -28.29 1.03
N VAL A 310 1.67 -27.83 1.93
CA VAL A 310 1.80 -26.53 2.60
C VAL A 310 2.97 -26.52 3.57
N ALA A 311 3.08 -27.55 4.42
CA ALA A 311 4.19 -27.70 5.37
C ALA A 311 5.55 -27.74 4.64
N ASP A 312 5.66 -28.52 3.56
CA ASP A 312 6.87 -28.61 2.75
C ASP A 312 7.25 -27.25 2.13
N ALA A 313 6.27 -26.44 1.70
CA ALA A 313 6.51 -25.10 1.17
C ALA A 313 7.02 -24.13 2.25
N ILE A 314 6.50 -24.21 3.48
CA ILE A 314 6.95 -23.41 4.62
C ILE A 314 8.38 -23.80 5.02
N ILE A 315 8.69 -25.09 5.07
CA ILE A 315 10.03 -25.61 5.38
C ILE A 315 11.04 -25.20 4.28
N ALA A 316 10.64 -25.31 3.01
CA ALA A 316 11.47 -24.87 1.89
C ALA A 316 11.78 -23.35 1.91
N ALA A 317 10.93 -22.57 2.55
CA ALA A 317 11.14 -21.13 2.76
C ALA A 317 12.04 -20.81 3.98
N GLY A 318 12.64 -21.82 4.61
CA GLY A 318 13.65 -21.65 5.66
C GLY A 318 13.16 -21.86 7.10
N ILE A 319 11.90 -22.28 7.30
CA ILE A 319 11.41 -22.60 8.65
C ILE A 319 11.91 -24.00 9.07
N PRO A 320 12.44 -24.18 10.30
CA PRO A 320 12.89 -25.47 10.79
C PRO A 320 11.77 -26.53 10.73
N SER A 321 12.08 -27.71 10.18
CA SER A 321 11.10 -28.80 10.06
C SER A 321 10.58 -29.31 11.42
N ALA A 322 11.38 -29.20 12.49
CA ALA A 322 10.97 -29.52 13.84
C ALA A 322 9.83 -28.64 14.37
N GLN A 323 9.66 -27.46 13.78
CA GLN A 323 8.64 -26.48 14.16
C GLN A 323 7.31 -26.70 13.41
N ILE A 324 7.28 -27.52 12.35
CA ILE A 324 6.13 -27.69 11.48
C ILE A 324 5.63 -29.14 11.51
N THR A 325 4.33 -29.31 11.68
CA THR A 325 3.65 -30.61 11.50
C THR A 325 2.49 -30.46 10.50
N ALA A 326 2.12 -31.56 9.87
CA ALA A 326 1.01 -31.59 8.92
C ALA A 326 0.06 -32.74 9.26
N SER A 327 -1.24 -32.44 9.31
CA SER A 327 -2.30 -33.41 9.60
C SER A 327 -3.46 -33.25 8.62
N GLY A 328 -3.99 -34.36 8.12
CA GLY A 328 -5.21 -34.35 7.33
C GLY A 328 -6.39 -34.83 8.17
N TYR A 329 -7.48 -34.11 8.17
CA TYR A 329 -8.70 -34.47 8.91
C TYR A 329 -9.85 -34.90 7.97
N GLY A 330 -9.67 -34.83 6.65
CA GLY A 330 -10.76 -35.12 5.72
C GLY A 330 -11.99 -34.29 6.03
N GLU A 331 -13.13 -34.95 6.08
CA GLU A 331 -14.44 -34.35 6.37
C GLU A 331 -14.84 -34.41 7.87
N GLU A 332 -13.96 -34.94 8.74
CA GLU A 332 -14.27 -35.22 10.15
C GLU A 332 -14.49 -33.95 11.01
N LYS A 333 -13.95 -32.78 10.57
CA LYS A 333 -14.04 -31.52 11.31
C LYS A 333 -14.65 -30.41 10.44
N PRO A 334 -15.98 -30.48 10.15
CA PRO A 334 -16.63 -29.45 9.38
C PRO A 334 -16.82 -28.16 10.19
N VAL A 335 -16.69 -26.99 9.54
CA VAL A 335 -17.00 -25.66 10.13
C VAL A 335 -18.35 -25.12 9.67
N ALA A 336 -18.96 -25.78 8.68
CA ALA A 336 -20.31 -25.50 8.19
C ALA A 336 -21.00 -26.83 7.79
N PRO A 337 -22.35 -26.90 7.78
CA PRO A 337 -23.06 -28.07 7.23
C PRO A 337 -22.64 -28.32 5.76
N ASN A 338 -22.55 -29.61 5.37
CA ASN A 338 -22.21 -29.99 3.99
C ASN A 338 -23.43 -30.03 3.05
N ASP A 339 -24.34 -29.06 3.17
CA ASP A 339 -25.67 -29.03 2.54
C ASP A 339 -25.74 -28.13 1.31
N THR A 340 -24.85 -27.14 1.21
CA THR A 340 -24.80 -26.21 0.08
C THR A 340 -23.38 -26.10 -0.50
N PRO A 341 -23.23 -25.73 -1.81
CA PRO A 341 -21.92 -25.49 -2.39
C PRO A 341 -21.10 -24.43 -1.64
N LYS A 342 -21.78 -23.41 -1.08
CA LYS A 342 -21.16 -22.36 -0.26
C LYS A 342 -20.57 -22.93 1.03
N ASN A 343 -21.34 -23.73 1.75
CA ASN A 343 -20.93 -24.37 2.99
C ASN A 343 -19.82 -25.41 2.78
N LYS A 344 -19.92 -26.23 1.71
CA LYS A 344 -18.85 -27.14 1.30
C LYS A 344 -17.55 -26.40 1.00
N ALA A 345 -17.62 -25.22 0.37
CA ALA A 345 -16.43 -24.41 0.10
C ALA A 345 -15.74 -23.93 1.39
N LEU A 346 -16.48 -23.68 2.48
CA LEU A 346 -15.90 -23.35 3.79
C LEU A 346 -15.19 -24.55 4.43
N ASN A 347 -15.69 -25.77 4.19
CA ASN A 347 -15.08 -26.98 4.71
C ASN A 347 -13.77 -27.36 3.97
N ARG A 348 -13.64 -27.04 2.67
CA ARG A 348 -12.41 -27.26 1.89
C ARG A 348 -11.36 -26.20 2.23
N ARG A 349 -10.64 -26.38 3.34
CA ARG A 349 -9.72 -25.39 3.88
C ARG A 349 -8.42 -25.99 4.39
N ILE A 350 -7.42 -25.12 4.56
CA ILE A 350 -6.23 -25.38 5.38
C ILE A 350 -6.32 -24.47 6.61
N GLU A 351 -6.09 -25.06 7.78
CA GLU A 351 -5.97 -24.33 9.04
C GLU A 351 -4.51 -24.34 9.53
N PHE A 352 -4.15 -23.30 10.25
CA PHE A 352 -2.88 -23.21 10.96
C PHE A 352 -3.16 -23.06 12.45
N SER A 353 -2.65 -23.95 13.26
CA SER A 353 -2.69 -23.85 14.72
C SER A 353 -1.28 -23.85 15.28
N ALA A 354 -1.09 -23.19 16.42
CA ALA A 354 0.21 -23.13 17.07
C ALA A 354 0.08 -23.57 18.53
N THR A 355 1.07 -24.31 18.99
CA THR A 355 1.20 -24.74 20.39
C THR A 355 2.62 -24.46 20.88
N PRO A 356 2.83 -24.16 22.15
CA PRO A 356 4.20 -24.03 22.69
C PRO A 356 5.03 -25.27 22.40
N LEU A 357 6.29 -25.11 21.99
CA LEU A 357 7.24 -26.21 21.96
C LEU A 357 7.43 -26.71 23.41
N ALA A 358 7.24 -27.99 23.64
CA ALA A 358 7.60 -28.59 24.91
C ALA A 358 9.12 -28.40 25.12
N ASN A 359 9.48 -27.82 26.28
CA ASN A 359 10.87 -27.66 26.70
C ASN A 359 11.57 -28.99 26.88
#